data_13a79398d4d9e14858aba818e1b2d1d2
#
_entry.id   13a79398d4d9e14858aba818e1b2d1d2
#
_cell.length_a   1.000
_cell.length_b   1.000
_cell.length_c   1.000
_cell.angle_alpha   90.00
_cell.angle_beta   90.00
_cell.angle_gamma   90.00
#
_symmetry.space_group_name_H-M   'P 1'
#
loop_
_entity.id
_entity.type
_entity.pdbx_description
1 polymer ?
#
loop_
_entity_poly.entity_id
_entity_poly.type
_entity_poly.pdbx_seq_one_letter_code
_entity_poly.pdbx_strand_id
1 'polypeptide(L)'
;ALSRLGIECVVLERDAVPAGSTALSSGFVPAPCTRVQQAAHVKDSTDLFAQDIQHKAHGQAAPALVKAYSEAIGPAMDALQEHHHIPWQLLDQFLYPGHSVHRMHAVPEKTGEGLMSRLRAAADSADVVVLTQAQVTGLDSDAKGFVHGLRFTQPDGTTSRLSCDAVILACNGFGGNADMVKQHLPAMKDAQYAGHVGNDGSAIAWGLQLGAELADMGAYQGHGSWAIPQGSLISWALMMEGGIQINRFGARFHDETQGYSEAAVQVLNQPDGVAWTVFDNQLLQFAQDFPDFVAAQAAGAVKSAANAES
;
A
#
# COMPACT_ATOMS: atom_id res chain seq x y z
N ALA A 1 -4.04 -12.06 15.46
CA ALA A 1 -3.04 -13.12 15.65
C ALA A 1 -2.64 -13.25 17.12
N LEU A 2 -2.14 -12.20 17.78
CA LEU A 2 -1.70 -12.25 19.19
C LEU A 2 -2.81 -12.68 20.14
N SER A 3 -4.00 -12.09 20.03
CA SER A 3 -5.17 -12.45 20.83
C SER A 3 -5.50 -13.96 20.75
N ARG A 4 -5.41 -14.57 19.56
CA ARG A 4 -5.61 -16.03 19.39
C ARG A 4 -4.53 -16.90 20.06
N LEU A 5 -3.37 -16.35 20.31
CA LEU A 5 -2.28 -17.00 21.08
C LEU A 5 -2.41 -16.74 22.58
N GLY A 6 -3.46 -16.07 23.03
CA GLY A 6 -3.63 -15.67 24.42
C GLY A 6 -2.66 -14.59 24.87
N ILE A 7 -2.06 -13.86 23.94
CA ILE A 7 -1.15 -12.75 24.23
C ILE A 7 -1.97 -11.47 24.27
N GLU A 8 -1.96 -10.81 25.42
CA GLU A 8 -2.59 -9.50 25.59
C GLU A 8 -1.86 -8.46 24.74
N CYS A 9 -2.61 -7.68 23.98
CA CYS A 9 -2.06 -6.62 23.15
C CYS A 9 -2.95 -5.39 23.12
N VAL A 10 -2.32 -4.23 23.01
CA VAL A 10 -2.98 -2.94 22.85
C VAL A 10 -2.45 -2.30 21.58
N VAL A 11 -3.35 -1.77 20.75
CA VAL A 11 -3.00 -0.99 19.56
C VAL A 11 -3.16 0.49 19.90
N LEU A 12 -2.12 1.29 19.66
CA LEU A 12 -2.17 2.74 19.77
C LEU A 12 -2.27 3.33 18.37
N GLU A 13 -3.33 4.08 18.16
CA GLU A 13 -3.63 4.77 16.90
C GLU A 13 -3.63 6.28 17.15
N ARG A 14 -2.89 7.03 16.34
CA ARG A 14 -2.79 8.50 16.47
C ARG A 14 -4.07 9.22 16.13
N ASP A 15 -4.85 8.70 15.18
CA ASP A 15 -6.06 9.35 14.69
C ASP A 15 -7.30 8.90 15.49
N ALA A 16 -8.40 9.65 15.34
CA ALA A 16 -9.67 9.31 15.97
C ALA A 16 -10.28 8.02 15.37
N VAL A 17 -9.94 7.70 14.12
CA VAL A 17 -10.43 6.52 13.41
C VAL A 17 -9.22 5.80 12.80
N PRO A 18 -9.00 4.53 13.15
CA PRO A 18 -7.95 3.73 12.52
C PRO A 18 -8.22 3.53 11.02
N ALA A 19 -7.45 4.20 10.19
CA ALA A 19 -7.61 4.19 8.74
C ALA A 19 -6.24 4.11 8.04
N GLY A 20 -5.36 5.07 8.32
CA GLY A 20 -4.00 5.14 7.78
C GLY A 20 -3.95 5.11 6.25
N SER A 21 -2.78 4.77 5.69
CA SER A 21 -2.61 4.60 4.25
C SER A 21 -3.37 3.40 3.69
N THR A 22 -3.72 2.41 4.51
CA THR A 22 -4.50 1.24 4.06
C THR A 22 -5.87 1.67 3.53
N ALA A 23 -6.58 2.55 4.25
CA ALA A 23 -7.88 3.03 3.82
C ALA A 23 -7.81 3.91 2.55
N LEU A 24 -6.68 4.59 2.33
CA LEU A 24 -6.44 5.43 1.14
C LEU A 24 -6.02 4.63 -0.10
N SER A 25 -5.72 3.34 0.07
CA SER A 25 -5.33 2.44 -1.03
C SER A 25 -6.54 1.73 -1.64
N SER A 26 -6.34 1.01 -2.74
CA SER A 26 -7.35 0.10 -3.30
C SER A 26 -7.56 -1.16 -2.43
N GLY A 27 -6.75 -1.37 -1.40
CA GLY A 27 -6.86 -2.49 -0.45
C GLY A 27 -6.51 -3.85 -1.05
N PHE A 28 -5.68 -3.89 -2.09
CA PHE A 28 -5.31 -5.11 -2.78
C PHE A 28 -4.11 -5.78 -2.13
N VAL A 29 -4.17 -7.11 -1.99
CA VAL A 29 -3.15 -7.92 -1.32
C VAL A 29 -2.68 -9.04 -2.25
N PRO A 30 -1.41 -9.05 -2.68
CA PRO A 30 -0.86 -10.17 -3.43
C PRO A 30 -0.49 -11.32 -2.48
N ALA A 31 -1.02 -12.53 -2.77
CA ALA A 31 -0.72 -13.71 -1.97
C ALA A 31 -0.76 -14.99 -2.81
N PRO A 32 0.23 -15.88 -2.68
CA PRO A 32 0.26 -17.16 -3.36
C PRO A 32 -0.49 -18.23 -2.57
N CYS A 33 -0.92 -19.28 -3.24
CA CYS A 33 -1.42 -20.53 -2.66
C CYS A 33 -2.64 -20.39 -1.75
N THR A 34 -3.44 -19.32 -1.89
CA THR A 34 -4.65 -19.10 -1.09
C THR A 34 -5.76 -20.06 -1.47
N ARG A 35 -6.71 -20.29 -0.56
CA ARG A 35 -7.93 -21.06 -0.84
C ARG A 35 -8.73 -20.46 -2.01
N VAL A 36 -8.71 -19.13 -2.15
CA VAL A 36 -9.39 -18.42 -3.25
C VAL A 36 -8.74 -18.75 -4.59
N GLN A 37 -7.40 -18.74 -4.67
CA GLN A 37 -6.68 -19.18 -5.88
C GLN A 37 -6.95 -20.66 -6.21
N GLN A 38 -6.97 -21.53 -5.19
CA GLN A 38 -7.27 -22.95 -5.38
C GLN A 38 -8.69 -23.15 -5.96
N ALA A 39 -9.68 -22.42 -5.44
CA ALA A 39 -11.05 -22.45 -5.94
C ALA A 39 -11.16 -21.93 -7.38
N ALA A 40 -10.32 -20.97 -7.76
CA ALA A 40 -10.22 -20.44 -9.12
C ALA A 40 -9.29 -21.27 -10.05
N HIS A 41 -8.78 -22.41 -9.58
CA HIS A 41 -7.86 -23.28 -10.32
C HIS A 41 -6.55 -22.60 -10.77
N VAL A 42 -6.14 -21.51 -10.10
CA VAL A 42 -4.86 -20.85 -10.34
C VAL A 42 -3.74 -21.65 -9.69
N LYS A 43 -2.77 -22.06 -10.51
CA LYS A 43 -1.55 -22.74 -10.03
C LYS A 43 -0.51 -21.69 -9.67
N ASP A 44 -0.21 -21.57 -8.40
CA ASP A 44 0.80 -20.65 -7.87
C ASP A 44 1.69 -21.36 -6.84
N SER A 45 2.82 -20.76 -6.50
CA SER A 45 3.70 -21.25 -5.43
C SER A 45 4.41 -20.08 -4.74
N THR A 46 4.85 -20.34 -3.51
CA THR A 46 5.69 -19.40 -2.76
C THR A 46 6.98 -19.05 -3.49
N ASP A 47 7.59 -20.07 -4.15
CA ASP A 47 8.82 -19.88 -4.93
C ASP A 47 8.58 -19.02 -6.18
N LEU A 48 7.48 -19.24 -6.91
CA LEU A 48 7.12 -18.43 -8.06
C LEU A 48 6.86 -16.98 -7.64
N PHE A 49 6.17 -16.77 -6.52
CA PHE A 49 5.94 -15.43 -5.99
C PHE A 49 7.24 -14.76 -5.55
N ALA A 50 8.14 -15.49 -4.89
CA ALA A 50 9.46 -15.00 -4.52
C ALA A 50 10.29 -14.60 -5.75
N GLN A 51 10.23 -15.40 -6.84
CA GLN A 51 10.88 -15.08 -8.11
C GLN A 51 10.32 -13.80 -8.74
N ASP A 52 8.99 -13.63 -8.76
CA ASP A 52 8.34 -12.43 -9.28
C ASP A 52 8.77 -11.19 -8.50
N ILE A 53 8.80 -11.27 -7.15
CA ILE A 53 9.28 -10.18 -6.29
C ILE A 53 10.74 -9.83 -6.62
N GLN A 54 11.62 -10.83 -6.72
CA GLN A 54 13.04 -10.60 -7.03
C GLN A 54 13.23 -10.04 -8.45
N HIS A 55 12.46 -10.54 -9.41
CA HIS A 55 12.48 -10.01 -10.77
C HIS A 55 12.10 -8.53 -10.79
N LYS A 56 10.99 -8.17 -10.12
CA LYS A 56 10.48 -6.78 -10.02
C LYS A 56 11.44 -5.88 -9.26
N ALA A 57 12.10 -6.40 -8.23
CA ALA A 57 13.10 -5.70 -7.43
C ALA A 57 14.51 -5.72 -8.06
N HIS A 58 14.67 -6.24 -9.29
CA HIS A 58 15.97 -6.37 -9.97
C HIS A 58 17.03 -7.10 -9.13
N GLY A 59 16.61 -8.09 -8.33
CA GLY A 59 17.47 -8.87 -7.45
C GLY A 59 17.93 -8.13 -6.19
N GLN A 60 17.41 -6.95 -5.92
CA GLN A 60 17.85 -6.11 -4.78
C GLN A 60 17.10 -6.39 -3.48
N ALA A 61 15.95 -7.06 -3.53
CA ALA A 61 15.19 -7.36 -2.31
C ALA A 61 15.92 -8.41 -1.46
N ALA A 62 15.92 -8.23 -0.13
CA ALA A 62 16.56 -9.14 0.81
C ALA A 62 15.95 -10.56 0.73
N PRO A 63 16.70 -11.60 0.30
CA PRO A 63 16.13 -12.91 0.02
C PRO A 63 15.41 -13.55 1.20
N ALA A 64 15.92 -13.35 2.42
CA ALA A 64 15.30 -13.87 3.64
C ALA A 64 13.92 -13.24 3.92
N LEU A 65 13.75 -11.94 3.68
CA LEU A 65 12.49 -11.24 3.84
C LEU A 65 11.49 -11.65 2.74
N VAL A 66 11.96 -11.75 1.49
CA VAL A 66 11.11 -12.20 0.36
C VAL A 66 10.57 -13.60 0.64
N LYS A 67 11.44 -14.53 1.08
CA LYS A 67 11.04 -15.88 1.44
C LYS A 67 10.01 -15.87 2.58
N ALA A 68 10.31 -15.20 3.69
CA ALA A 68 9.42 -15.14 4.85
C ALA A 68 8.04 -14.56 4.48
N TYR A 69 8.02 -13.49 3.68
CA TYR A 69 6.77 -12.88 3.21
C TYR A 69 5.97 -13.84 2.30
N SER A 70 6.64 -14.42 1.29
CA SER A 70 5.99 -15.32 0.33
C SER A 70 5.40 -16.57 0.98
N GLU A 71 6.04 -17.08 2.03
CA GLU A 71 5.57 -18.24 2.79
C GLU A 71 4.42 -17.88 3.77
N ALA A 72 4.40 -16.65 4.30
CA ALA A 72 3.49 -16.28 5.38
C ALA A 72 2.17 -15.67 4.89
N ILE A 73 2.17 -14.92 3.78
CA ILE A 73 1.01 -14.10 3.42
C ILE A 73 -0.22 -14.91 3.01
N GLY A 74 -0.07 -16.01 2.26
CA GLY A 74 -1.18 -16.88 1.87
C GLY A 74 -1.90 -17.47 3.09
N PRO A 75 -1.17 -18.17 3.99
CA PRO A 75 -1.74 -18.66 5.25
C PRO A 75 -2.36 -17.54 6.13
N ALA A 76 -1.78 -16.35 6.15
CA ALA A 76 -2.34 -15.24 6.91
C ALA A 76 -3.70 -14.78 6.35
N MET A 77 -3.83 -14.69 5.04
CA MET A 77 -5.10 -14.35 4.38
C MET A 77 -6.17 -15.43 4.59
N ASP A 78 -5.79 -16.71 4.45
CA ASP A 78 -6.69 -17.83 4.72
C ASP A 78 -7.17 -17.82 6.19
N ALA A 79 -6.28 -17.50 7.14
CA ALA A 79 -6.64 -17.36 8.54
C ALA A 79 -7.60 -16.18 8.80
N LEU A 80 -7.43 -15.04 8.12
CA LEU A 80 -8.35 -13.92 8.19
C LEU A 80 -9.73 -14.29 7.62
N GLN A 81 -9.79 -15.06 6.55
CA GLN A 81 -11.03 -15.56 6.00
C GLN A 81 -11.71 -16.56 6.95
N GLU A 82 -10.97 -17.51 7.48
CA GLU A 82 -11.52 -18.60 8.31
C GLU A 82 -12.01 -18.10 9.67
N HIS A 83 -11.26 -17.21 10.32
CA HIS A 83 -11.51 -16.82 11.71
C HIS A 83 -12.22 -15.48 11.85
N HIS A 84 -12.11 -14.62 10.83
CA HIS A 84 -12.68 -13.26 10.87
C HIS A 84 -13.61 -12.98 9.69
N HIS A 85 -13.91 -14.00 8.89
CA HIS A 85 -14.87 -13.94 7.78
C HIS A 85 -14.59 -12.84 6.77
N ILE A 86 -13.30 -12.48 6.55
CA ILE A 86 -12.94 -11.53 5.51
C ILE A 86 -13.13 -12.22 4.14
N PRO A 87 -14.05 -11.73 3.29
CA PRO A 87 -14.45 -12.42 2.07
C PRO A 87 -13.51 -12.03 0.91
N TRP A 88 -12.36 -12.65 0.84
CA TRP A 88 -11.42 -12.42 -0.24
C TRP A 88 -11.97 -12.85 -1.60
N GLN A 89 -11.73 -12.02 -2.61
CA GLN A 89 -11.97 -12.29 -4.02
C GLN A 89 -10.67 -12.19 -4.79
N LEU A 90 -10.45 -13.08 -5.76
CA LEU A 90 -9.32 -13.00 -6.67
C LEU A 90 -9.63 -11.97 -7.77
N LEU A 91 -8.69 -11.08 -8.04
CA LEU A 91 -8.75 -10.18 -9.19
C LEU A 91 -8.09 -10.88 -10.37
N ASP A 92 -8.90 -11.42 -11.27
CA ASP A 92 -8.50 -12.25 -12.42
C ASP A 92 -8.82 -11.62 -13.77
N GLN A 93 -9.31 -10.37 -13.77
CA GLN A 93 -9.69 -9.66 -14.99
C GLN A 93 -8.49 -9.15 -15.79
N PHE A 94 -7.35 -8.95 -15.14
CA PHE A 94 -6.09 -8.56 -15.78
C PHE A 94 -4.91 -9.04 -14.93
N LEU A 95 -3.73 -9.13 -15.56
CA LEU A 95 -2.51 -9.53 -14.85
C LEU A 95 -1.75 -8.27 -14.39
N TYR A 96 -1.49 -8.19 -13.08
CA TYR A 96 -0.71 -7.09 -12.51
C TYR A 96 0.75 -7.10 -12.99
N PRO A 97 1.36 -5.90 -13.18
CA PRO A 97 2.77 -5.81 -13.57
C PRO A 97 3.69 -6.59 -12.63
N GLY A 98 4.57 -7.41 -13.21
CA GLY A 98 5.52 -8.24 -12.46
C GLY A 98 4.95 -9.51 -11.85
N HIS A 99 3.68 -9.83 -12.08
CA HIS A 99 3.07 -11.09 -11.65
C HIS A 99 3.04 -12.12 -12.77
N SER A 100 3.48 -13.35 -12.49
CA SER A 100 3.40 -14.47 -13.44
C SER A 100 2.01 -15.11 -13.50
N VAL A 101 1.20 -14.97 -12.44
CA VAL A 101 -0.17 -15.50 -12.33
C VAL A 101 -1.07 -14.53 -11.56
N HIS A 102 -2.38 -14.71 -11.67
CA HIS A 102 -3.35 -13.96 -10.87
C HIS A 102 -3.20 -14.30 -9.39
N ARG A 103 -2.78 -13.33 -8.57
CA ARG A 103 -2.61 -13.49 -7.11
C ARG A 103 -3.03 -12.25 -6.32
N MET A 104 -3.57 -11.24 -7.00
CA MET A 104 -4.13 -10.09 -6.30
C MET A 104 -5.50 -10.44 -5.72
N HIS A 105 -5.65 -10.14 -4.45
CA HIS A 105 -6.92 -10.33 -3.74
C HIS A 105 -7.45 -9.00 -3.27
N ALA A 106 -8.77 -8.89 -3.20
CA ALA A 106 -9.47 -7.75 -2.65
C ALA A 106 -10.68 -8.22 -1.83
N VAL A 107 -11.19 -7.34 -0.99
CA VAL A 107 -12.55 -7.47 -0.47
C VAL A 107 -13.56 -7.08 -1.56
N PRO A 108 -14.86 -7.46 -1.47
CA PRO A 108 -15.86 -7.18 -2.51
C PRO A 108 -15.97 -5.71 -2.90
N GLU A 109 -15.73 -4.81 -1.96
CA GLU A 109 -15.77 -3.36 -2.18
C GLU A 109 -14.62 -2.85 -3.05
N LYS A 110 -13.55 -3.62 -3.21
CA LYS A 110 -12.32 -3.27 -3.94
C LYS A 110 -11.74 -1.92 -3.49
N THR A 111 -11.81 -1.62 -2.18
CA THR A 111 -11.29 -0.40 -1.57
C THR A 111 -10.52 -0.70 -0.29
N GLY A 112 -9.51 0.11 0.02
CA GLY A 112 -8.77 0.03 1.28
C GLY A 112 -9.64 0.36 2.48
N GLU A 113 -10.62 1.25 2.33
CA GLU A 113 -11.59 1.55 3.37
C GLU A 113 -12.44 0.33 3.72
N GLY A 114 -12.92 -0.41 2.71
CA GLY A 114 -13.65 -1.66 2.91
C GLY A 114 -12.80 -2.71 3.63
N LEU A 115 -11.53 -2.84 3.25
CA LEU A 115 -10.58 -3.72 3.95
C LEU A 115 -10.36 -3.29 5.40
N MET A 116 -10.09 -2.00 5.65
CA MET A 116 -9.86 -1.49 7.01
C MET A 116 -11.08 -1.65 7.90
N SER A 117 -12.28 -1.40 7.39
CA SER A 117 -13.52 -1.60 8.13
C SER A 117 -13.65 -3.05 8.62
N ARG A 118 -13.32 -4.03 7.76
CA ARG A 118 -13.36 -5.45 8.12
C ARG A 118 -12.27 -5.85 9.10
N LEU A 119 -11.05 -5.30 8.95
CA LEU A 119 -9.95 -5.54 9.89
C LEU A 119 -10.26 -4.96 11.27
N ARG A 120 -10.90 -3.79 11.34
CA ARG A 120 -11.37 -3.19 12.60
C ARG A 120 -12.43 -4.08 13.26
N ALA A 121 -13.45 -4.49 12.51
CA ALA A 121 -14.45 -5.41 13.02
C ALA A 121 -13.85 -6.75 13.52
N ALA A 122 -12.81 -7.25 12.83
CA ALA A 122 -12.08 -8.43 13.27
C ALA A 122 -11.30 -8.20 14.57
N ALA A 123 -10.70 -7.02 14.75
CA ALA A 123 -10.03 -6.65 16.00
C ALA A 123 -11.01 -6.51 17.15
N ASP A 124 -12.15 -5.84 16.93
CA ASP A 124 -13.22 -5.69 17.91
C ASP A 124 -13.79 -7.06 18.34
N SER A 125 -14.04 -7.96 17.37
CA SER A 125 -14.52 -9.33 17.65
C SER A 125 -13.51 -10.22 18.40
N ALA A 126 -12.24 -9.83 18.36
CA ALA A 126 -11.15 -10.52 19.07
C ALA A 126 -10.79 -9.82 20.40
N ASP A 127 -11.63 -8.90 20.88
CA ASP A 127 -11.45 -8.12 22.10
C ASP A 127 -10.09 -7.39 22.16
N VAL A 128 -9.57 -6.96 21.00
CA VAL A 128 -8.33 -6.18 20.94
C VAL A 128 -8.61 -4.73 21.32
N VAL A 129 -7.93 -4.25 22.35
CA VAL A 129 -8.02 -2.86 22.78
C VAL A 129 -7.31 -1.96 21.75
N VAL A 130 -8.05 -1.03 21.14
CA VAL A 130 -7.50 0.00 20.25
C VAL A 130 -7.70 1.37 20.92
N LEU A 131 -6.59 1.98 21.36
CA LEU A 131 -6.58 3.33 21.88
C LEU A 131 -6.40 4.31 20.73
N THR A 132 -7.46 5.01 20.37
CA THR A 132 -7.41 6.06 19.35
C THR A 132 -6.98 7.40 19.95
N GLN A 133 -6.56 8.34 19.10
CA GLN A 133 -6.03 9.63 19.49
C GLN A 133 -4.84 9.51 20.47
N ALA A 134 -4.07 8.45 20.32
CA ALA A 134 -2.92 8.09 21.16
C ALA A 134 -1.65 8.17 20.33
N GLN A 135 -1.14 9.38 20.14
CA GLN A 135 0.06 9.60 19.32
C GLN A 135 1.31 9.16 20.09
N VAL A 136 1.92 8.06 19.66
CA VAL A 136 3.20 7.60 20.24
C VAL A 136 4.28 8.64 19.92
N THR A 137 5.03 9.03 20.96
CA THR A 137 6.07 10.07 20.88
C THR A 137 7.46 9.54 21.19
N GLY A 138 7.59 8.30 21.63
CA GLY A 138 8.88 7.68 21.90
C GLY A 138 8.76 6.32 22.55
N LEU A 139 9.86 5.58 22.50
CA LEU A 139 10.03 4.29 23.17
C LEU A 139 10.80 4.47 24.47
N ASP A 140 10.50 3.65 25.47
CA ASP A 140 11.27 3.56 26.72
C ASP A 140 12.11 2.29 26.67
N SER A 141 13.44 2.44 26.82
CA SER A 141 14.39 1.32 26.81
C SER A 141 15.33 1.38 28.01
N ASP A 142 15.86 0.22 28.40
CA ASP A 142 16.88 0.14 29.42
C ASP A 142 18.28 0.50 28.87
N ALA A 143 19.28 0.48 29.73
CA ALA A 143 20.67 0.77 29.37
C ALA A 143 21.29 -0.23 28.37
N LYS A 144 20.65 -1.37 28.14
CA LYS A 144 21.06 -2.40 27.16
C LYS A 144 20.31 -2.28 25.84
N GLY A 145 19.39 -1.31 25.73
CA GLY A 145 18.57 -1.08 24.54
C GLY A 145 17.31 -1.95 24.46
N PHE A 146 16.96 -2.73 25.49
CA PHE A 146 15.70 -3.47 25.51
C PHE A 146 14.53 -2.53 25.74
N VAL A 147 13.59 -2.53 24.80
CA VAL A 147 12.35 -1.75 24.89
C VAL A 147 11.42 -2.42 25.89
N HIS A 148 10.95 -1.66 26.88
CA HIS A 148 10.04 -2.13 27.92
C HIS A 148 8.80 -1.26 28.08
N GLY A 149 8.57 -0.30 27.17
CA GLY A 149 7.43 0.60 27.18
C GLY A 149 7.50 1.66 26.10
N LEU A 150 6.51 2.52 26.12
CA LEU A 150 6.40 3.64 25.20
C LEU A 150 5.68 4.82 25.86
N ARG A 151 5.82 5.99 25.25
CA ARG A 151 5.14 7.23 25.62
C ARG A 151 4.21 7.67 24.51
N PHE A 152 3.04 8.14 24.86
CA PHE A 152 2.09 8.68 23.91
C PHE A 152 1.39 9.90 24.48
N THR A 153 0.94 10.79 23.59
CA THR A 153 0.20 12.00 23.94
C THR A 153 -1.27 11.80 23.59
N GLN A 154 -2.14 12.22 24.49
CA GLN A 154 -3.59 12.24 24.35
C GLN A 154 -4.08 13.59 23.82
N PRO A 155 -5.36 13.72 23.38
CA PRO A 155 -5.90 14.96 22.82
C PRO A 155 -5.84 16.18 23.74
N ASP A 156 -5.88 15.96 25.05
CA ASP A 156 -5.76 17.01 26.07
C ASP A 156 -4.32 17.48 26.31
N GLY A 157 -3.35 16.94 25.55
CA GLY A 157 -1.92 17.21 25.69
C GLY A 157 -1.23 16.42 26.81
N THR A 158 -1.96 15.57 27.52
CA THR A 158 -1.39 14.71 28.57
C THR A 158 -0.50 13.67 27.96
N THR A 159 0.73 13.52 28.50
CA THR A 159 1.63 12.43 28.12
C THR A 159 1.45 11.26 29.08
N SER A 160 1.14 10.10 28.53
CA SER A 160 1.01 8.84 29.25
C SER A 160 2.12 7.86 28.88
N ARG A 161 2.35 6.88 29.76
CA ARG A 161 3.28 5.77 29.51
C ARG A 161 2.56 4.45 29.61
N LEU A 162 2.98 3.52 28.74
CA LEU A 162 2.49 2.15 28.73
C LEU A 162 3.71 1.22 28.80
N SER A 163 3.73 0.34 29.82
CA SER A 163 4.74 -0.70 29.92
C SER A 163 4.33 -1.92 29.11
N CYS A 164 5.29 -2.58 28.48
CA CYS A 164 5.07 -3.79 27.68
C CYS A 164 6.37 -4.62 27.59
N ASP A 165 6.22 -5.90 27.28
CA ASP A 165 7.35 -6.80 27.06
C ASP A 165 7.92 -6.69 25.64
N ALA A 166 7.11 -6.21 24.69
CA ALA A 166 7.52 -6.00 23.29
C ALA A 166 6.68 -4.92 22.62
N VAL A 167 7.26 -4.26 21.63
CA VAL A 167 6.60 -3.27 20.77
C VAL A 167 6.68 -3.73 19.31
N ILE A 168 5.55 -3.72 18.62
CA ILE A 168 5.49 -3.90 17.17
C ILE A 168 5.28 -2.52 16.54
N LEU A 169 6.26 -2.05 15.78
CA LEU A 169 6.18 -0.80 15.03
C LEU A 169 5.37 -1.05 13.75
N ALA A 170 4.12 -0.60 13.72
CA ALA A 170 3.20 -0.75 12.59
C ALA A 170 2.77 0.61 12.03
N CYS A 171 3.60 1.65 12.20
CA CYS A 171 3.31 3.04 11.87
C CYS A 171 3.80 3.47 10.48
N ASN A 172 3.99 2.49 9.57
CA ASN A 172 4.38 2.72 8.18
C ASN A 172 5.77 3.37 8.06
N GLY A 173 6.08 3.95 6.87
CA GLY A 173 7.36 4.55 6.53
C GLY A 173 7.40 6.09 6.73
N PHE A 174 8.02 6.77 5.75
CA PHE A 174 8.32 8.21 5.85
C PHE A 174 7.75 9.05 4.69
N GLY A 175 6.80 8.51 3.90
CA GLY A 175 6.27 9.22 2.72
C GLY A 175 5.61 10.58 3.02
N GLY A 176 5.13 10.80 4.25
CA GLY A 176 4.62 12.08 4.72
C GLY A 176 5.69 13.09 5.18
N ASN A 177 6.98 12.68 5.20
CA ASN A 177 8.11 13.52 5.60
C ASN A 177 8.91 13.97 4.37
N ALA A 178 8.66 15.19 3.90
CA ALA A 178 9.27 15.72 2.68
C ALA A 178 10.81 15.75 2.72
N ASP A 179 11.41 16.00 3.88
CA ASP A 179 12.86 16.01 4.02
C ASP A 179 13.46 14.61 3.87
N MET A 180 12.84 13.61 4.47
CA MET A 180 13.26 12.22 4.30
C MET A 180 13.02 11.73 2.87
N VAL A 181 11.91 12.11 2.24
CA VAL A 181 11.66 11.81 0.82
C VAL A 181 12.75 12.44 -0.05
N LYS A 182 13.06 13.72 0.14
CA LYS A 182 14.15 14.39 -0.59
C LYS A 182 15.51 13.73 -0.39
N GLN A 183 15.79 13.26 0.83
CA GLN A 183 17.07 12.62 1.18
C GLN A 183 17.18 11.21 0.59
N HIS A 184 16.16 10.39 0.73
CA HIS A 184 16.22 8.96 0.42
C HIS A 184 15.61 8.59 -0.93
N LEU A 185 14.68 9.42 -1.44
CA LEU A 185 13.94 9.22 -2.69
C LEU A 185 14.00 10.46 -3.59
N PRO A 186 15.20 10.96 -3.96
CA PRO A 186 15.33 12.24 -4.67
C PRO A 186 14.57 12.31 -6.00
N ALA A 187 14.36 11.16 -6.67
CA ALA A 187 13.55 11.07 -7.89
C ALA A 187 12.05 11.32 -7.67
N MET A 188 11.58 11.16 -6.43
CA MET A 188 10.17 11.33 -6.05
C MET A 188 9.91 12.59 -5.23
N LYS A 189 10.91 13.47 -5.05
CA LYS A 189 10.81 14.66 -4.19
C LYS A 189 9.69 15.63 -4.59
N ASP A 190 9.33 15.65 -5.87
CA ASP A 190 8.31 16.52 -6.43
C ASP A 190 6.97 15.78 -6.65
N ALA A 191 6.89 14.50 -6.28
CA ALA A 191 5.67 13.71 -6.37
C ALA A 191 4.65 14.14 -5.30
N GLN A 192 3.38 14.09 -5.65
CA GLN A 192 2.31 14.24 -4.67
C GLN A 192 2.23 12.99 -3.81
N TYR A 193 2.33 13.13 -2.49
CA TYR A 193 2.15 12.00 -1.58
C TYR A 193 0.66 11.68 -1.43
N ALA A 194 0.27 10.45 -1.75
CA ALA A 194 -1.12 9.97 -1.69
C ALA A 194 -1.41 9.10 -0.46
N GLY A 195 -0.41 8.85 0.39
CA GLY A 195 -0.59 8.13 1.65
C GLY A 195 -0.99 9.04 2.81
N HIS A 196 -1.07 8.47 3.99
CA HIS A 196 -1.42 9.20 5.20
C HIS A 196 -0.29 10.13 5.65
N VAL A 197 -0.60 11.41 5.89
CA VAL A 197 0.39 12.45 6.27
C VAL A 197 1.14 12.15 7.57
N GLY A 198 0.59 11.28 8.43
CA GLY A 198 1.22 10.80 9.65
C GLY A 198 2.35 9.79 9.45
N ASN A 199 2.65 9.38 8.22
CA ASN A 199 3.80 8.52 7.90
C ASN A 199 5.07 9.37 7.87
N ASP A 200 5.50 9.83 9.04
CA ASP A 200 6.54 10.82 9.25
C ASP A 200 7.95 10.24 9.47
N GLY A 201 8.08 8.90 9.47
CA GLY A 201 9.35 8.21 9.71
C GLY A 201 9.72 8.04 11.18
N SER A 202 8.80 8.23 12.11
CA SER A 202 9.05 8.09 13.56
C SER A 202 9.66 6.73 13.92
N ALA A 203 9.16 5.63 13.32
CA ALA A 203 9.71 4.28 13.57
C ALA A 203 11.20 4.19 13.19
N ILE A 204 11.61 4.83 12.10
CA ILE A 204 12.99 4.88 11.63
C ILE A 204 13.84 5.65 12.63
N ALA A 205 13.35 6.82 13.09
CA ALA A 205 14.05 7.62 14.08
C ALA A 205 14.24 6.86 15.41
N TRP A 206 13.21 6.17 15.88
CA TRP A 206 13.33 5.36 17.11
C TRP A 206 14.24 4.15 16.92
N GLY A 207 14.20 3.49 15.76
CA GLY A 207 15.11 2.41 15.43
C GLY A 207 16.58 2.85 15.48
N LEU A 208 16.89 3.98 14.84
CA LEU A 208 18.24 4.56 14.87
C LEU A 208 18.71 4.90 16.29
N GLN A 209 17.82 5.46 17.13
CA GLN A 209 18.15 5.74 18.55
C GLN A 209 18.50 4.48 19.33
N LEU A 210 17.96 3.33 18.93
CA LEU A 210 18.22 2.02 19.53
C LEU A 210 19.37 1.26 18.85
N GLY A 211 20.06 1.87 17.88
CA GLY A 211 21.18 1.28 17.16
C GLY A 211 20.79 0.34 16.01
N ALA A 212 19.57 0.43 15.50
CA ALA A 212 19.16 -0.32 14.31
C ALA A 212 19.88 0.18 13.05
N GLU A 213 20.16 -0.73 12.14
CA GLU A 213 20.61 -0.42 10.78
C GLU A 213 19.40 -0.14 9.87
N LEU A 214 19.63 0.71 8.87
CA LEU A 214 18.65 1.02 7.83
C LEU A 214 19.01 0.29 6.53
N ALA A 215 17.99 -0.29 5.89
CA ALA A 215 18.12 -0.89 4.57
C ALA A 215 16.95 -0.45 3.68
N ASP A 216 17.15 -0.54 2.38
CA ASP A 216 16.12 -0.32 1.35
C ASP A 216 15.41 1.04 1.42
N MET A 217 16.11 2.06 1.95
CA MET A 217 15.55 3.41 2.11
C MET A 217 15.21 4.09 0.78
N GLY A 218 15.71 3.57 -0.33
CA GLY A 218 15.35 3.97 -1.69
C GLY A 218 14.08 3.31 -2.23
N ALA A 219 13.47 2.37 -1.49
CA ALA A 219 12.27 1.66 -1.94
C ALA A 219 11.00 2.50 -1.73
N TYR A 220 10.14 2.53 -2.75
CA TYR A 220 8.85 3.22 -2.71
C TYR A 220 7.82 2.53 -3.61
N GLN A 221 6.56 2.81 -3.36
CA GLN A 221 5.49 2.55 -4.30
C GLN A 221 5.04 3.89 -4.89
N GLY A 222 5.35 4.12 -6.17
CA GLY A 222 4.85 5.25 -6.93
C GLY A 222 3.59 4.88 -7.72
N HIS A 223 2.93 5.87 -8.30
CA HIS A 223 1.85 5.64 -9.25
C HIS A 223 1.85 6.73 -10.32
N GLY A 224 2.17 6.35 -11.56
CA GLY A 224 2.25 7.28 -12.70
C GLY A 224 0.91 7.77 -13.24
N SER A 225 -0.20 7.46 -12.56
CA SER A 225 -1.55 7.82 -13.03
C SER A 225 -2.40 8.39 -11.89
N TRP A 226 -1.88 9.42 -11.24
CA TRP A 226 -2.60 10.22 -10.25
C TRP A 226 -3.24 11.43 -10.94
N ALA A 227 -4.58 11.47 -10.99
CA ALA A 227 -5.31 12.55 -11.65
C ALA A 227 -5.20 13.86 -10.88
N ILE A 228 -4.76 14.91 -11.54
CA ILE A 228 -4.65 16.26 -11.00
C ILE A 228 -5.56 17.23 -11.79
N PRO A 229 -6.19 18.20 -11.15
CA PRO A 229 -6.17 18.52 -9.71
C PRO A 229 -7.13 17.67 -8.85
N GLN A 230 -7.75 16.64 -9.39
CA GLN A 230 -8.83 15.88 -8.74
C GLN A 230 -8.37 15.11 -7.51
N GLY A 231 -7.09 14.72 -7.42
CA GLY A 231 -6.55 13.96 -6.31
C GLY A 231 -7.09 12.53 -6.25
N SER A 232 -7.27 11.89 -7.41
CA SER A 232 -7.83 10.55 -7.53
C SER A 232 -6.91 9.62 -8.30
N LEU A 233 -6.92 8.34 -7.95
CA LEU A 233 -6.16 7.31 -8.64
C LEU A 233 -6.88 6.90 -9.94
N ILE A 234 -6.12 6.81 -11.04
CA ILE A 234 -6.57 6.13 -12.26
C ILE A 234 -5.97 4.72 -12.24
N SER A 235 -6.82 3.70 -12.20
CA SER A 235 -6.39 2.30 -12.13
C SER A 235 -5.40 1.97 -13.24
N TRP A 236 -4.26 1.35 -12.87
CA TRP A 236 -3.25 0.90 -13.85
C TRP A 236 -3.75 -0.24 -14.73
N ALA A 237 -4.86 -0.88 -14.39
CA ALA A 237 -5.54 -1.84 -15.24
C ALA A 237 -5.79 -1.31 -16.65
N LEU A 238 -6.09 0.00 -16.79
CA LEU A 238 -6.24 0.65 -18.10
C LEU A 238 -5.00 0.51 -18.98
N MET A 239 -3.80 0.69 -18.40
CA MET A 239 -2.54 0.58 -19.14
C MET A 239 -2.22 -0.87 -19.48
N MET A 240 -2.53 -1.81 -18.58
CA MET A 240 -2.30 -3.24 -18.83
C MET A 240 -3.19 -3.79 -19.94
N GLU A 241 -4.36 -3.19 -20.14
CA GLU A 241 -5.33 -3.58 -21.18
C GLU A 241 -5.23 -2.75 -22.45
N GLY A 242 -4.19 -1.88 -22.59
CA GLY A 242 -3.88 -1.20 -23.84
C GLY A 242 -3.95 0.32 -23.83
N GLY A 243 -4.26 0.93 -22.69
CA GLY A 243 -4.12 2.38 -22.50
C GLY A 243 -2.67 2.82 -22.62
N ILE A 244 -2.44 4.05 -23.06
CA ILE A 244 -1.10 4.62 -23.20
C ILE A 244 -0.98 5.95 -22.47
N GLN A 245 0.25 6.34 -22.15
CA GLN A 245 0.55 7.67 -21.63
C GLN A 245 1.30 8.53 -22.66
N ILE A 246 0.84 9.76 -22.82
CA ILE A 246 1.46 10.75 -23.68
C ILE A 246 1.81 12.01 -22.88
N ASN A 247 2.86 12.70 -23.28
CA ASN A 247 3.23 13.99 -22.72
C ASN A 247 2.47 15.14 -23.45
N ARG A 248 2.72 16.41 -23.03
CA ARG A 248 2.09 17.60 -23.62
C ARG A 248 2.35 17.80 -25.14
N PHE A 249 3.31 17.08 -25.70
CA PHE A 249 3.62 17.13 -27.14
C PHE A 249 2.98 15.96 -27.90
N GLY A 250 2.12 15.15 -27.25
CA GLY A 250 1.51 13.97 -27.85
C GLY A 250 2.47 12.79 -28.01
N ALA A 251 3.66 12.85 -27.45
CA ALA A 251 4.64 11.78 -27.56
C ALA A 251 4.48 10.78 -26.41
N ARG A 252 4.39 9.47 -26.74
CA ARG A 252 4.52 8.37 -25.80
C ARG A 252 5.99 8.31 -25.33
N PHE A 253 6.25 8.15 -24.04
CA PHE A 253 7.58 8.37 -23.47
C PHE A 253 8.12 7.19 -22.64
N HIS A 254 7.33 6.16 -22.41
CA HIS A 254 7.76 4.95 -21.68
C HIS A 254 6.95 3.73 -22.12
N ASP A 255 7.31 2.58 -21.58
CA ASP A 255 6.58 1.32 -21.68
C ASP A 255 5.70 1.14 -20.45
N GLU A 256 4.39 1.28 -20.61
CA GLU A 256 3.40 1.20 -19.53
C GLU A 256 3.33 -0.21 -18.90
N THR A 257 3.77 -1.25 -19.63
CA THR A 257 3.77 -2.63 -19.12
C THR A 257 4.78 -2.87 -18.00
N GLN A 258 5.79 -1.98 -17.85
CA GLN A 258 6.74 -2.04 -16.74
C GLN A 258 6.09 -1.81 -15.38
N GLY A 259 4.99 -1.04 -15.33
CA GLY A 259 4.18 -0.85 -14.15
C GLY A 259 4.07 0.59 -13.66
N TYR A 260 3.19 0.77 -12.72
CA TYR A 260 2.80 2.09 -12.21
C TYR A 260 3.90 2.78 -11.40
N SER A 261 4.76 2.03 -10.71
CA SER A 261 5.84 2.63 -9.90
C SER A 261 6.97 3.15 -10.79
N GLU A 262 7.34 2.42 -11.82
CA GLU A 262 8.31 2.84 -12.83
C GLU A 262 7.79 4.05 -13.63
N ALA A 263 6.52 4.03 -13.96
CA ALA A 263 5.87 5.14 -14.67
C ALA A 263 5.87 6.44 -13.86
N ALA A 264 5.80 6.38 -12.52
CA ALA A 264 5.77 7.58 -11.68
C ALA A 264 6.97 8.51 -11.94
N VAL A 265 8.19 7.99 -11.95
CA VAL A 265 9.39 8.77 -12.26
C VAL A 265 9.40 9.24 -13.71
N GLN A 266 8.92 8.41 -14.65
CA GLN A 266 8.86 8.79 -16.06
C GLN A 266 7.88 9.96 -16.29
N VAL A 267 6.74 9.96 -15.60
CA VAL A 267 5.78 11.08 -15.64
C VAL A 267 6.38 12.35 -15.04
N LEU A 268 7.02 12.26 -13.86
CA LEU A 268 7.67 13.41 -13.22
C LEU A 268 8.76 14.04 -14.08
N ASN A 269 9.42 13.26 -14.93
CA ASN A 269 10.44 13.74 -15.86
C ASN A 269 9.84 14.38 -17.15
N GLN A 270 8.52 14.31 -17.35
CA GLN A 270 7.90 14.99 -18.49
C GLN A 270 7.76 16.50 -18.25
N PRO A 271 7.55 17.30 -19.29
CA PRO A 271 7.27 18.74 -19.13
C PRO A 271 6.12 18.95 -18.14
N ASP A 272 6.33 19.87 -17.20
CA ASP A 272 5.41 20.20 -16.10
C ASP A 272 5.15 19.03 -15.11
N GLY A 273 5.88 17.91 -15.22
CA GLY A 273 5.72 16.71 -14.38
C GLY A 273 4.37 16.02 -14.57
N VAL A 274 3.75 16.14 -15.75
CA VAL A 274 2.41 15.61 -16.03
C VAL A 274 2.35 14.82 -17.34
N ALA A 275 1.38 13.90 -17.41
CA ALA A 275 1.06 13.14 -18.60
C ALA A 275 -0.47 12.99 -18.75
N TRP A 276 -0.91 12.58 -19.92
CA TRP A 276 -2.30 12.22 -20.19
C TRP A 276 -2.40 10.73 -20.44
N THR A 277 -3.33 10.07 -19.78
CA THR A 277 -3.71 8.70 -20.08
C THR A 277 -4.75 8.68 -21.18
N VAL A 278 -4.44 8.03 -22.29
CA VAL A 278 -5.32 7.92 -23.48
C VAL A 278 -5.81 6.49 -23.59
N PHE A 279 -7.11 6.32 -23.71
CA PHE A 279 -7.77 5.03 -23.81
C PHE A 279 -9.10 5.16 -24.57
N ASP A 280 -9.59 4.05 -25.08
CA ASP A 280 -10.82 4.01 -25.87
C ASP A 280 -12.08 3.73 -25.02
N ASN A 281 -13.23 3.67 -25.67
CA ASN A 281 -14.52 3.38 -25.03
C ASN A 281 -14.60 1.97 -24.44
N GLN A 282 -13.85 1.01 -24.95
CA GLN A 282 -13.84 -0.36 -24.44
C GLN A 282 -13.17 -0.38 -23.08
N LEU A 283 -12.02 0.29 -22.97
CA LEU A 283 -11.31 0.47 -21.71
C LEU A 283 -12.07 1.36 -20.73
N LEU A 284 -12.83 2.35 -21.22
CA LEU A 284 -13.72 3.14 -20.37
C LEU A 284 -14.77 2.26 -19.66
N GLN A 285 -15.36 1.31 -20.38
CA GLN A 285 -16.34 0.38 -19.78
C GLN A 285 -15.66 -0.58 -18.79
N PHE A 286 -14.51 -1.13 -19.15
CA PHE A 286 -13.71 -2.00 -18.27
C PHE A 286 -13.34 -1.29 -16.97
N ALA A 287 -12.97 -0.01 -17.05
CA ALA A 287 -12.55 0.78 -15.89
C ALA A 287 -13.68 1.06 -14.88
N GLN A 288 -14.95 0.90 -15.26
CA GLN A 288 -16.09 1.08 -14.34
C GLN A 288 -16.10 0.04 -13.20
N ASP A 289 -15.36 -1.06 -13.33
CA ASP A 289 -15.21 -2.06 -12.27
C ASP A 289 -14.26 -1.62 -11.13
N PHE A 290 -13.59 -0.47 -11.29
CA PHE A 290 -12.64 0.06 -10.32
C PHE A 290 -13.19 1.32 -9.65
N PRO A 291 -13.50 1.28 -8.34
CA PRO A 291 -14.07 2.41 -7.61
C PRO A 291 -13.23 3.70 -7.70
N ASP A 292 -11.90 3.58 -7.68
CA ASP A 292 -10.99 4.74 -7.82
C ASP A 292 -11.18 5.45 -9.17
N PHE A 293 -11.32 4.68 -10.26
CA PHE A 293 -11.58 5.25 -11.58
C PHE A 293 -12.95 5.93 -11.65
N VAL A 294 -13.97 5.30 -11.08
CA VAL A 294 -15.33 5.87 -11.03
C VAL A 294 -15.32 7.19 -10.27
N ALA A 295 -14.61 7.25 -9.15
CA ALA A 295 -14.43 8.48 -8.37
C ALA A 295 -13.69 9.57 -9.19
N ALA A 296 -12.62 9.20 -9.89
CA ALA A 296 -11.87 10.11 -10.76
C ALA A 296 -12.73 10.66 -11.90
N GLN A 297 -13.53 9.81 -12.52
CA GLN A 297 -14.49 10.20 -13.58
C GLN A 297 -15.54 11.16 -13.03
N ALA A 298 -16.15 10.86 -11.89
CA ALA A 298 -17.13 11.71 -11.22
C ALA A 298 -16.54 13.08 -10.83
N ALA A 299 -15.25 13.12 -10.46
CA ALA A 299 -14.50 14.33 -10.19
C ALA A 299 -14.09 15.12 -11.46
N GLY A 300 -14.41 14.63 -12.65
CA GLY A 300 -14.12 15.30 -13.92
C GLY A 300 -12.70 15.12 -14.44
N ALA A 301 -11.97 14.10 -13.98
CA ALA A 301 -10.64 13.76 -14.47
C ALA A 301 -10.65 13.18 -15.89
N VAL A 302 -11.77 12.55 -16.29
CA VAL A 302 -11.92 11.94 -17.62
C VAL A 302 -12.60 12.91 -18.59
N LYS A 303 -11.98 13.09 -19.74
CA LYS A 303 -12.49 13.90 -20.86
C LYS A 303 -12.72 12.99 -22.06
N SER A 304 -13.70 13.32 -22.88
CA SER A 304 -13.99 12.61 -24.13
C SER A 304 -13.69 13.50 -25.32
N ALA A 305 -13.11 12.90 -26.35
CA ALA A 305 -12.90 13.51 -27.67
C ALA A 305 -13.57 12.64 -28.75
N ALA A 306 -14.05 13.24 -29.85
CA ALA A 306 -14.72 12.51 -30.91
C ALA A 306 -13.75 11.60 -31.69
N ASN A 307 -12.51 12.00 -31.80
CA ASN A 307 -11.41 11.26 -32.44
C ASN A 307 -10.05 11.72 -31.87
N ALA A 308 -8.97 11.08 -32.30
CA ALA A 308 -7.63 11.41 -31.85
C ALA A 308 -7.09 12.77 -32.34
N GLU A 309 -7.78 13.45 -33.27
CA GLU A 309 -7.38 14.75 -33.80
C GLU A 309 -8.09 15.91 -33.08
N SER A 310 -9.10 15.64 -32.25
CA SER A 310 -9.90 16.61 -31.51
C SER A 310 -9.45 16.78 -30.06
#